data_f905209329a27b2c389ae4f341dd3889
#
_entry.id   f905209329a27b2c389ae4f341dd3889
#
_cell.length_a   1.000
_cell.length_b   1.000
_cell.length_c   1.000
_cell.angle_alpha   90.00
_cell.angle_beta   90.00
_cell.angle_gamma   90.00
#
_symmetry.space_group_name_H-M   'P 1'
#
loop_
_entity.id
_entity.type
_entity.pdbx_description
1 polymer ?
#
loop_
_entity_poly.entity_id
_entity_poly.type
_entity_poly.pdbx_seq_one_letter_code
_entity_poly.pdbx_strand_id
1 'polypeptide(L)'
;DVILEIGSCTGYATAILEKLSSLVVGVEQDDELRNYANDLLTKIGADSSLIVEGNHTLGNIKSAPYDKIFIFGSVKSIPDELFNQLADHGKIVCGIKDQNNHESYGKAVVFKKNKGIVSSSTIFNVNIPAMLGFDHEDVFEF
;
A
#
# COMPACT_ATOMS: atom_id res chain seq x y z
N ASP A 1 -4.12 14.16 6.94
CA ASP A 1 -3.83 13.32 5.76
C ASP A 1 -4.86 12.20 5.63
N VAL A 2 -5.23 11.88 4.42
CA VAL A 2 -6.00 10.68 4.05
C VAL A 2 -5.00 9.64 3.51
N ILE A 3 -5.00 8.46 4.11
CA ILE A 3 -4.03 7.41 3.81
C ILE A 3 -4.73 6.20 3.20
N LEU A 4 -4.15 5.66 2.12
CA LEU A 4 -4.45 4.33 1.61
C LEU A 4 -3.37 3.36 2.10
N GLU A 5 -3.79 2.26 2.69
CA GLU A 5 -2.92 1.16 3.09
C GLU A 5 -3.21 -0.07 2.23
N ILE A 6 -2.21 -0.60 1.58
CA ILE A 6 -2.31 -1.82 0.77
C ILE A 6 -1.70 -2.98 1.55
N GLY A 7 -2.50 -4.01 1.80
CA GLY A 7 -2.09 -5.18 2.57
C GLY A 7 -2.16 -4.93 4.08
N SER A 8 -3.35 -4.59 4.58
CA SER A 8 -3.56 -4.26 5.99
C SER A 8 -3.37 -5.45 6.94
N CYS A 9 -3.43 -6.67 6.43
CA CYS A 9 -3.24 -7.91 7.19
C CYS A 9 -4.07 -7.95 8.49
N THR A 10 -3.41 -7.88 9.64
CA THR A 10 -4.06 -7.92 10.97
C THR A 10 -4.50 -6.54 11.48
N GLY A 11 -4.29 -5.46 10.73
CA GLY A 11 -4.66 -4.10 11.11
C GLY A 11 -3.68 -3.40 12.08
N TYR A 12 -2.53 -4.01 12.35
CA TYR A 12 -1.54 -3.41 13.26
C TYR A 12 -0.99 -2.09 12.72
N ALA A 13 -0.57 -2.07 11.46
CA ALA A 13 -0.07 -0.86 10.83
C ALA A 13 -1.20 0.17 10.64
N THR A 14 -2.42 -0.28 10.30
CA THR A 14 -3.62 0.56 10.22
C THR A 14 -3.84 1.35 11.52
N ALA A 15 -3.76 0.68 12.66
CA ALA A 15 -3.94 1.30 13.99
C ALA A 15 -2.87 2.36 14.30
N ILE A 16 -1.65 2.19 13.80
CA ILE A 16 -0.58 3.17 13.94
C ILE A 16 -0.81 4.36 13.01
N LEU A 17 -1.14 4.09 11.75
CA LEU A 17 -1.38 5.11 10.74
C LEU A 17 -2.55 6.02 11.11
N GLU A 18 -3.60 5.47 11.71
CA GLU A 18 -4.75 6.24 12.19
C GLU A 18 -4.36 7.34 13.18
N LYS A 19 -3.42 7.06 14.08
CA LYS A 19 -2.93 8.06 15.04
C LYS A 19 -2.16 9.21 14.41
N LEU A 20 -1.72 9.03 13.17
CA LEU A 20 -0.89 9.97 12.43
C LEU A 20 -1.65 10.67 11.29
N SER A 21 -2.93 10.35 11.12
CA SER A 21 -3.72 10.80 9.98
C SER A 21 -5.18 11.11 10.37
N SER A 22 -5.94 11.66 9.43
CA SER A 22 -7.37 11.95 9.63
C SER A 22 -8.25 10.77 9.27
N LEU A 23 -7.80 9.94 8.33
CA LEU A 23 -8.51 8.77 7.83
C LEU A 23 -7.53 7.76 7.26
N VAL A 24 -7.72 6.50 7.56
CA VAL A 24 -7.02 5.37 6.92
C VAL A 24 -8.03 4.46 6.23
N VAL A 25 -7.81 4.23 4.96
CA VAL A 25 -8.52 3.21 4.19
C VAL A 25 -7.55 2.08 3.90
N GLY A 26 -7.76 0.94 4.53
CA GLY A 26 -7.00 -0.27 4.28
C GLY A 26 -7.65 -1.12 3.19
N VAL A 27 -6.86 -1.77 2.36
CA VAL A 27 -7.32 -2.77 1.39
C VAL A 27 -6.70 -4.12 1.73
N GLU A 28 -7.57 -5.11 1.94
CA GLU A 28 -7.15 -6.49 2.23
C GLU A 28 -7.97 -7.47 1.38
N GLN A 29 -7.27 -8.38 0.70
CA GLN A 29 -7.88 -9.38 -0.18
C GLN A 29 -8.43 -10.57 0.59
N ASP A 30 -7.80 -10.90 1.71
CA ASP A 30 -8.19 -12.04 2.54
C ASP A 30 -9.33 -11.66 3.47
N ASP A 31 -10.45 -12.36 3.35
CA ASP A 31 -11.67 -12.09 4.13
C ASP A 31 -11.49 -12.35 5.62
N GLU A 32 -10.76 -13.37 6.00
CA GLU A 32 -10.55 -13.72 7.41
C GLU A 32 -9.67 -12.68 8.08
N LEU A 33 -8.58 -12.29 7.41
CA LEU A 33 -7.70 -11.23 7.91
C LEU A 33 -8.43 -9.90 8.01
N ARG A 34 -9.21 -9.53 6.99
CA ARG A 34 -9.98 -8.29 6.97
C ARG A 34 -10.99 -8.23 8.13
N ASN A 35 -11.76 -9.28 8.33
CA ASN A 35 -12.74 -9.35 9.42
C ASN A 35 -12.05 -9.29 10.79
N TYR A 36 -10.98 -10.05 10.97
CA TYR A 36 -10.19 -10.01 12.19
C TYR A 36 -9.64 -8.61 12.50
N ALA A 37 -9.07 -7.96 11.48
CA ALA A 37 -8.51 -6.62 11.62
C ALA A 37 -9.57 -5.57 11.96
N ASN A 38 -10.73 -5.57 11.30
CA ASN A 38 -11.81 -4.65 11.61
C ASN A 38 -12.36 -4.86 13.03
N ASP A 39 -12.51 -6.10 13.47
CA ASP A 39 -12.91 -6.41 14.84
C ASP A 39 -11.89 -5.88 15.87
N LEU A 40 -10.60 -6.02 15.57
CA LEU A 40 -9.53 -5.53 16.43
C LEU A 40 -9.52 -4.00 16.49
N LEU A 41 -9.62 -3.33 15.35
CA LEU A 41 -9.69 -1.87 15.25
C LEU A 41 -10.87 -1.32 16.04
N THR A 42 -12.04 -1.94 15.95
CA THR A 42 -13.23 -1.56 16.72
C THR A 42 -12.97 -1.72 18.23
N LYS A 43 -12.35 -2.82 18.66
CA LYS A 43 -12.05 -3.06 20.08
C LYS A 43 -11.10 -2.05 20.69
N ILE A 44 -10.18 -1.50 19.91
CA ILE A 44 -9.22 -0.49 20.38
C ILE A 44 -9.69 0.95 20.18
N GLY A 45 -10.90 1.14 19.63
CA GLY A 45 -11.48 2.47 19.38
C GLY A 45 -10.81 3.22 18.23
N ALA A 46 -10.36 2.49 17.21
CA ALA A 46 -9.77 3.05 15.99
C ALA A 46 -10.89 3.41 15.01
N ASP A 47 -11.61 4.51 15.28
CA ASP A 47 -12.85 4.87 14.60
C ASP A 47 -12.62 5.63 13.26
N SER A 48 -11.40 6.07 13.00
CA SER A 48 -11.01 6.77 11.77
C SER A 48 -10.27 5.87 10.79
N SER A 49 -10.47 4.55 10.90
CA SER A 49 -9.90 3.57 9.99
C SER A 49 -10.95 2.54 9.55
N LEU A 50 -10.81 2.08 8.32
CA LEU A 50 -11.68 1.06 7.73
C LEU A 50 -10.88 0.19 6.77
N ILE A 51 -10.90 -1.12 6.98
CA ILE A 51 -10.31 -2.07 6.05
C ILE A 51 -11.41 -2.65 5.17
N VAL A 52 -11.27 -2.43 3.87
CA VAL A 52 -12.24 -2.85 2.86
C VAL A 52 -11.71 -4.02 2.04
N GLU A 53 -12.64 -4.77 1.47
CA GLU A 53 -12.31 -5.77 0.46
C GLU A 53 -11.83 -5.08 -0.81
N GLY A 54 -10.76 -5.61 -1.41
CA GLY A 54 -10.29 -5.11 -2.67
C GLY A 54 -9.03 -5.81 -3.17
N ASN A 55 -8.79 -5.65 -4.46
CA ASN A 55 -7.54 -6.06 -5.07
C ASN A 55 -6.44 -5.06 -4.73
N HIS A 56 -5.33 -5.54 -4.23
CA HIS A 56 -4.18 -4.72 -3.84
C HIS A 56 -3.66 -3.81 -4.97
N THR A 57 -3.71 -4.27 -6.22
CA THR A 57 -3.24 -3.50 -7.38
C THR A 57 -4.18 -2.37 -7.80
N LEU A 58 -5.45 -2.44 -7.41
CA LEU A 58 -6.47 -1.47 -7.78
C LEU A 58 -6.69 -0.38 -6.72
N GLY A 59 -6.20 -0.59 -5.50
CA GLY A 59 -6.43 0.35 -4.40
C GLY A 59 -7.91 0.51 -4.06
N ASN A 60 -8.32 1.72 -3.73
CA ASN A 60 -9.71 2.07 -3.46
C ASN A 60 -10.03 3.47 -4.00
N ILE A 61 -10.60 3.52 -5.19
CA ILE A 61 -10.93 4.78 -5.87
C ILE A 61 -12.02 5.59 -5.16
N LYS A 62 -12.87 4.94 -4.36
CA LYS A 62 -14.02 5.60 -3.72
C LYS A 62 -13.62 6.67 -2.73
N SER A 63 -12.47 6.51 -2.08
CA SER A 63 -11.97 7.44 -1.07
C SER A 63 -10.77 8.27 -1.55
N ALA A 64 -10.40 8.15 -2.82
CA ALA A 64 -9.35 8.96 -3.43
C ALA A 64 -9.78 10.45 -3.56
N PRO A 65 -8.84 11.41 -3.62
CA PRO A 65 -7.38 11.21 -3.66
C PRO A 65 -6.76 11.00 -2.26
N TYR A 66 -5.61 10.32 -2.25
CA TYR A 66 -4.86 10.04 -1.02
C TYR A 66 -3.60 10.90 -0.91
N ASP A 67 -3.35 11.43 0.27
CA ASP A 67 -2.09 12.15 0.56
C ASP A 67 -0.89 11.19 0.63
N LYS A 68 -1.14 9.98 1.11
CA LYS A 68 -0.13 8.93 1.20
C LYS A 68 -0.73 7.57 0.87
N ILE A 69 0.08 6.74 0.22
CA ILE A 69 -0.21 5.33 -0.03
C ILE A 69 0.93 4.51 0.56
N PHE A 70 0.62 3.59 1.47
CA PHE A 70 1.57 2.64 2.03
C PHE A 70 1.30 1.25 1.45
N ILE A 71 2.33 0.62 0.89
CA ILE A 71 2.28 -0.77 0.46
C ILE A 71 3.19 -1.56 1.40
N PHE A 72 2.58 -2.35 2.28
CA PHE A 72 3.31 -3.13 3.29
C PHE A 72 3.82 -4.45 2.73
N GLY A 73 4.65 -4.35 1.72
CA GLY A 73 5.31 -5.46 1.05
C GLY A 73 6.27 -4.96 -0.01
N SER A 74 6.98 -5.88 -0.63
CA SER A 74 7.80 -5.57 -1.80
C SER A 74 7.03 -5.86 -3.07
N VAL A 75 7.16 -4.95 -4.03
CA VAL A 75 6.54 -5.04 -5.36
C VAL A 75 7.61 -4.87 -6.44
N LYS A 76 7.36 -5.36 -7.64
CA LYS A 76 8.26 -5.16 -8.79
C LYS A 76 8.08 -3.76 -9.37
N SER A 77 6.84 -3.32 -9.46
CA SER A 77 6.44 -2.00 -9.94
C SER A 77 5.12 -1.58 -9.31
N ILE A 78 4.81 -0.31 -9.37
CA ILE A 78 3.54 0.24 -8.88
C ILE A 78 2.61 0.44 -10.07
N PRO A 79 1.38 -0.10 -10.02
CA PRO A 79 0.37 0.13 -11.05
C PRO A 79 0.00 1.61 -11.18
N ASP A 80 -0.32 2.03 -12.41
CA ASP A 80 -0.77 3.39 -12.69
C ASP A 80 -2.03 3.78 -11.92
N GLU A 81 -2.89 2.82 -11.63
CA GLU A 81 -4.10 3.00 -10.83
C GLU A 81 -3.80 3.61 -9.45
N LEU A 82 -2.72 3.22 -8.82
CA LEU A 82 -2.33 3.77 -7.52
C LEU A 82 -1.77 5.18 -7.65
N PHE A 83 -1.00 5.48 -8.70
CA PHE A 83 -0.56 6.85 -8.97
C PHE A 83 -1.72 7.77 -9.32
N ASN A 84 -2.75 7.28 -10.00
CA ASN A 84 -3.96 8.04 -10.32
C ASN A 84 -4.78 8.39 -9.08
N GLN A 85 -4.73 7.56 -8.04
CA GLN A 85 -5.40 7.80 -6.75
C GLN A 85 -4.57 8.68 -5.80
N LEU A 86 -3.32 8.96 -6.14
CA LEU A 86 -2.44 9.80 -5.32
C LEU A 86 -2.72 11.29 -5.59
N ALA A 87 -2.90 12.05 -4.52
CA ALA A 87 -3.03 13.50 -4.59
C ALA A 87 -1.76 14.15 -5.14
N ASP A 88 -1.88 15.36 -5.67
CA ASP A 88 -0.70 16.16 -5.97
C ASP A 88 0.09 16.46 -4.68
N HIS A 89 1.40 16.41 -4.74
CA HIS A 89 2.32 16.39 -3.58
C HIS A 89 2.21 15.14 -2.69
N GLY A 90 1.40 14.16 -3.06
CA GLY A 90 1.28 12.89 -2.36
C GLY A 90 2.50 11.99 -2.51
N LYS A 91 2.58 10.98 -1.65
CA LYS A 91 3.71 10.03 -1.62
C LYS A 91 3.21 8.59 -1.57
N ILE A 92 3.90 7.70 -2.30
CA ILE A 92 3.77 6.25 -2.14
C ILE A 92 5.04 5.72 -1.48
N VAL A 93 4.89 4.90 -0.45
CA VAL A 93 5.98 4.23 0.25
C VAL A 93 5.82 2.73 0.10
N CYS A 94 6.86 2.06 -0.39
CA CYS A 94 6.84 0.61 -0.58
C CYS A 94 8.24 0.01 -0.59
N GLY A 95 8.33 -1.32 -0.57
CA GLY A 95 9.53 -2.05 -0.95
C GLY A 95 9.54 -2.29 -2.47
N ILE A 96 10.65 -2.03 -3.12
CA ILE A 96 10.89 -2.43 -4.51
C ILE A 96 11.90 -3.55 -4.53
N LYS A 97 11.56 -4.67 -5.17
CA LYS A 97 12.44 -5.82 -5.34
C LYS A 97 12.96 -5.84 -6.77
N ASP A 98 14.28 -5.76 -6.91
CA ASP A 98 14.94 -5.89 -8.21
C ASP A 98 14.82 -7.33 -8.72
N GLN A 99 14.33 -7.47 -9.96
CA GLN A 99 14.14 -8.78 -10.59
C GLN A 99 15.47 -9.46 -10.96
N ASN A 100 16.52 -8.68 -11.13
CA ASN A 100 17.81 -9.16 -11.59
C ASN A 100 18.78 -9.52 -10.45
N ASN A 101 18.38 -9.29 -9.21
CA ASN A 101 19.22 -9.54 -8.06
C ASN A 101 18.75 -10.81 -7.36
N HIS A 102 19.56 -11.85 -7.37
CA HIS A 102 19.33 -13.07 -6.59
C HIS A 102 19.42 -12.83 -5.07
N GLU A 103 19.76 -11.61 -4.67
CA GLU A 103 19.77 -11.20 -3.27
C GLU A 103 18.33 -11.04 -2.76
N SER A 104 18.09 -11.54 -1.57
CA SER A 104 16.78 -11.54 -0.90
C SER A 104 16.29 -10.15 -0.48
N TYR A 105 17.07 -9.11 -0.75
CA TYR A 105 16.83 -7.75 -0.27
C TYR A 105 16.17 -6.89 -1.34
N GLY A 106 15.15 -6.15 -0.91
CA GLY A 106 14.58 -5.04 -1.67
C GLY A 106 15.09 -3.70 -1.19
N LYS A 107 14.56 -2.65 -1.76
CA LYS A 107 14.83 -1.25 -1.35
C LYS A 107 13.54 -0.61 -0.89
N ALA A 108 13.58 0.09 0.24
CA ALA A 108 12.50 0.98 0.62
C ALA A 108 12.57 2.23 -0.28
N VAL A 109 11.49 2.50 -1.00
CA VAL A 109 11.41 3.58 -1.99
C VAL A 109 10.22 4.47 -1.67
N VAL A 110 10.44 5.77 -1.81
CA VAL A 110 9.38 6.77 -1.79
C VAL A 110 9.20 7.32 -3.20
N PHE A 111 7.98 7.21 -3.71
CA PHE A 111 7.54 7.90 -4.92
C PHE A 111 6.81 9.17 -4.51
N LYS A 112 7.12 10.27 -5.16
CA LYS A 112 6.49 11.56 -4.92
C LYS A 112 5.90 12.11 -6.22
N LYS A 113 4.63 12.49 -6.15
CA LYS A 113 3.92 13.14 -7.25
C LYS A 113 3.98 14.65 -7.06
N ASN A 114 4.36 15.37 -8.10
CA ASN A 114 4.38 16.83 -8.09
C ASN A 114 3.97 17.35 -9.47
N LYS A 115 2.84 18.03 -9.55
CA LYS A 115 2.25 18.51 -10.82
C LYS A 115 2.16 17.44 -11.89
N GLY A 116 1.69 16.25 -11.50
CA GLY A 116 1.56 15.09 -12.37
C GLY A 116 2.86 14.35 -12.69
N ILE A 117 4.01 14.85 -12.26
CA ILE A 117 5.32 14.20 -12.47
C ILE A 117 5.65 13.36 -11.26
N VAL A 118 6.03 12.10 -11.49
CA VAL A 118 6.44 11.16 -10.45
C VAL A 118 7.94 11.05 -10.40
N SER A 119 8.52 11.25 -9.23
CA SER A 119 9.93 11.01 -8.93
C SER A 119 10.06 9.97 -7.82
N SER A 120 11.17 9.28 -7.76
CA SER A 120 11.44 8.28 -6.72
C SER A 120 12.78 8.49 -6.04
N SER A 121 12.86 8.12 -4.77
CA SER A 121 14.10 8.08 -4.02
C SER A 121 14.17 6.83 -3.17
N THR A 122 15.33 6.20 -3.15
CA THR A 122 15.62 5.05 -2.28
C THR A 122 16.02 5.57 -0.90
N ILE A 123 15.44 4.99 0.15
CA ILE A 123 15.72 5.38 1.53
C ILE A 123 16.79 4.45 2.13
N PHE A 124 16.54 3.13 2.11
CA PHE A 124 17.43 2.11 2.67
C PHE A 124 17.10 0.72 2.09
N ASN A 125 17.98 -0.26 2.33
CA ASN A 125 17.70 -1.64 1.99
C ASN A 125 16.76 -2.27 3.00
N VAL A 126 15.80 -3.08 2.51
CA VAL A 126 14.82 -3.79 3.34
C VAL A 126 14.69 -5.24 2.91
N ASN A 127 14.37 -6.07 3.88
CA ASN A 127 13.95 -7.44 3.64
C ASN A 127 12.46 -7.56 3.99
N ILE A 128 11.61 -7.30 3.02
CA ILE A 128 10.16 -7.33 3.17
C ILE A 128 9.61 -8.40 2.23
N PRO A 129 8.66 -9.25 2.69
CA PRO A 129 7.98 -10.21 1.84
C PRO A 129 7.32 -9.57 0.62
N ALA A 130 7.23 -10.32 -0.46
CA ALA A 130 6.50 -9.91 -1.65
C ALA A 130 5.01 -9.66 -1.31
N MET A 131 4.47 -8.58 -1.84
CA MET A 131 3.05 -8.28 -1.73
C MET A 131 2.26 -9.19 -2.66
N LEU A 132 1.25 -9.86 -2.12
CA LEU A 132 0.33 -10.68 -2.91
C LEU A 132 -0.46 -9.81 -3.88
N GLY A 133 -0.63 -10.31 -5.09
CA GLY A 133 -1.39 -9.65 -6.15
C GLY A 133 -0.56 -8.78 -7.10
N PHE A 134 0.71 -8.48 -6.79
CA PHE A 134 1.62 -7.71 -7.65
C PHE A 134 2.53 -8.59 -8.51
N ASP A 135 2.44 -9.91 -8.41
CA ASP A 135 3.28 -10.87 -9.12
C ASP A 135 2.73 -11.28 -10.49
N HIS A 136 1.71 -10.60 -10.99
CA HIS A 136 1.28 -10.81 -12.36
C HIS A 136 2.38 -10.30 -13.30
N GLU A 137 3.28 -11.21 -13.64
CA GLU A 137 3.87 -11.15 -14.96
C GLU A 137 2.69 -11.24 -15.93
N ASP A 138 2.55 -10.25 -16.79
CA ASP A 138 1.79 -10.43 -18.02
C ASP A 138 2.55 -11.47 -18.84
N VAL A 139 2.38 -12.72 -18.47
CA VAL A 139 2.79 -13.85 -19.30
C VAL A 139 1.74 -13.90 -20.39
N PHE A 140 2.01 -13.17 -21.46
CA PHE A 140 1.36 -13.48 -22.72
C PHE A 140 1.91 -14.82 -23.18
N GLU A 141 1.27 -15.87 -22.73
CA GLU A 141 1.40 -17.16 -23.39
C GLU A 141 0.56 -17.14 -24.65
N PHE A 142 1.25 -17.21 -25.76
CA PHE A 142 0.62 -17.54 -27.03
C PHE A 142 0.39 -19.03 -27.13
#